data_b71aad1fd58514cd40d4af8ae5bd6505
#
_entry.id   b71aad1fd58514cd40d4af8ae5bd6505
#
_cell.length_a   1.000
_cell.length_b   1.000
_cell.length_c   1.000
_cell.angle_alpha   90.00
_cell.angle_beta   90.00
_cell.angle_gamma   90.00
#
_symmetry.space_group_name_H-M   'P 1'
#
loop_
_entity.id
_entity.type
_entity.pdbx_description
1 polymer ?
#
loop_
_entity_poly.entity_id
_entity_poly.type
_entity_poly.pdbx_seq_one_letter_code
_entity_poly.pdbx_strand_id
1 'polypeptide(L)'
;MTGEMRAKIGLRNDMNPLQMVPGTIIVARDIAHAKLKEILETEGDLPEYFKRYPVYYAGPAKTPEGMACGSFGPTTAGRMDGYVDLFQSHGGSMVMLAKGNRSQAVTDACKKHGGFYLGSAGGPAALLAQDHIRSQEVVAFPELGMEAVWKITVENFPAFILID
;
A
#
# COMPACT_ATOMS: atom_id res chain seq x y z
N MET A 1 -13.40 8.77 -7.98
CA MET A 1 -11.95 9.13 -8.13
C MET A 1 -11.79 10.14 -9.25
N THR A 2 -11.17 11.30 -8.99
CA THR A 2 -10.93 12.30 -10.03
C THR A 2 -9.78 11.85 -10.95
N GLY A 3 -9.84 12.24 -12.26
CA GLY A 3 -8.78 11.94 -13.23
C GLY A 3 -7.42 12.48 -12.79
N GLU A 4 -7.42 13.58 -12.05
CA GLU A 4 -6.23 14.23 -11.50
C GLU A 4 -5.51 13.36 -10.46
N MET A 5 -6.25 12.68 -9.58
CA MET A 5 -5.67 11.77 -8.59
C MET A 5 -5.12 10.51 -9.25
N ARG A 6 -5.79 9.96 -10.27
CA ARG A 6 -5.27 8.83 -11.06
C ARG A 6 -3.94 9.19 -11.73
N ALA A 7 -3.86 10.36 -12.37
CA ALA A 7 -2.64 10.84 -13.02
C ALA A 7 -1.49 11.03 -12.03
N LYS A 8 -1.76 11.54 -10.83
CA LYS A 8 -0.74 11.78 -9.80
C LYS A 8 0.01 10.51 -9.36
N ILE A 9 -0.63 9.35 -9.45
CA ILE A 9 -0.06 8.06 -9.10
C ILE A 9 0.20 7.17 -10.32
N GLY A 10 0.13 7.74 -11.53
CA GLY A 10 0.42 7.03 -12.78
C GLY A 10 -0.63 6.02 -13.23
N LEU A 11 -1.85 6.09 -12.69
CA LEU A 11 -2.94 5.22 -13.14
C LEU A 11 -3.58 5.75 -14.42
N ARG A 12 -4.07 4.80 -15.24
CA ARG A 12 -4.76 5.12 -16.50
C ARG A 12 -6.13 5.73 -16.23
N ASN A 13 -6.52 6.67 -17.08
CA ASN A 13 -7.83 7.33 -17.03
C ASN A 13 -8.95 6.59 -17.78
N ASP A 14 -8.65 5.42 -18.33
CA ASP A 14 -9.63 4.58 -18.99
C ASP A 14 -10.48 3.81 -17.95
N MET A 15 -11.60 3.25 -18.42
CA MET A 15 -12.52 2.44 -17.60
C MET A 15 -11.97 1.04 -17.29
N ASN A 16 -10.69 0.75 -17.62
CA ASN A 16 -10.10 -0.55 -17.36
C ASN A 16 -9.81 -0.69 -15.85
N PRO A 17 -10.39 -1.68 -15.16
CA PRO A 17 -10.13 -1.92 -13.75
C PRO A 17 -8.68 -2.38 -13.48
N LEU A 18 -8.02 -2.99 -14.47
CA LEU A 18 -6.61 -3.38 -14.36
C LEU A 18 -5.71 -2.16 -14.56
N GLN A 19 -4.94 -1.85 -13.55
CA GLN A 19 -3.96 -0.76 -13.54
C GLN A 19 -2.55 -1.31 -13.41
N MET A 20 -1.60 -0.65 -14.07
CA MET A 20 -0.16 -0.90 -13.93
C MET A 20 0.44 0.22 -13.10
N VAL A 21 0.69 -0.05 -11.83
CA VAL A 21 1.21 0.94 -10.87
C VAL A 21 2.72 1.07 -11.03
N PRO A 22 3.24 2.25 -11.42
CA PRO A 22 4.67 2.52 -11.48
C PRO A 22 5.14 3.30 -10.26
N GLY A 23 6.45 3.29 -10.02
CA GLY A 23 7.12 4.21 -9.09
C GLY A 23 7.30 3.65 -7.69
N THR A 24 7.10 4.48 -6.68
CA THR A 24 7.36 4.15 -5.28
C THR A 24 6.09 3.72 -4.56
N ILE A 25 6.17 2.63 -3.80
CA ILE A 25 5.11 2.12 -2.94
C ILE A 25 5.68 1.93 -1.53
N ILE A 26 4.93 2.33 -0.51
CA ILE A 26 5.22 2.02 0.90
C ILE A 26 4.57 0.69 1.24
N VAL A 27 5.33 -0.19 1.87
CA VAL A 27 4.84 -1.48 2.34
C VAL A 27 4.71 -1.42 3.86
N ALA A 28 3.51 -1.59 4.37
CA ALA A 28 3.20 -1.57 5.79
C ALA A 28 2.00 -2.45 6.09
N ARG A 29 2.06 -3.20 7.18
CA ARG A 29 0.96 -4.05 7.61
C ARG A 29 0.72 -3.89 9.13
N ASP A 30 0.20 -4.88 9.81
CA ASP A 30 -0.39 -4.83 11.15
C ASP A 30 0.37 -4.00 12.18
N ILE A 31 1.60 -4.40 12.54
CA ILE A 31 2.37 -3.73 13.60
C ILE A 31 2.81 -2.34 13.13
N ALA A 32 3.20 -2.20 11.87
CA ALA A 32 3.54 -0.89 11.31
C ALA A 32 2.35 0.09 11.36
N HIS A 33 1.11 -0.36 11.09
CA HIS A 33 -0.09 0.47 11.21
C HIS A 33 -0.34 0.91 12.66
N ALA A 34 -0.15 0.00 13.64
CA ALA A 34 -0.26 0.34 15.04
C ALA A 34 0.77 1.41 15.45
N LYS A 35 2.03 1.26 15.01
CA LYS A 35 3.09 2.24 15.24
C LYS A 35 2.84 3.59 14.58
N LEU A 36 2.33 3.60 13.35
CA LEU A 36 1.97 4.83 12.66
C LEU A 36 0.80 5.56 13.35
N LYS A 37 -0.14 4.81 13.96
CA LYS A 37 -1.18 5.39 14.80
C LYS A 37 -0.59 6.02 16.06
N GLU A 38 0.34 5.34 16.76
CA GLU A 38 1.06 5.90 17.91
C GLU A 38 1.77 7.22 17.56
N ILE A 39 2.45 7.27 16.40
CA ILE A 39 3.10 8.50 15.90
C ILE A 39 2.06 9.60 15.70
N LEU A 40 0.96 9.31 15.03
CA LEU A 40 -0.09 10.29 14.79
C LEU A 40 -0.67 10.84 16.11
N GLU A 41 -0.88 9.97 17.11
CA GLU A 41 -1.40 10.37 18.42
C GLU A 41 -0.40 11.20 19.26
N THR A 42 0.91 10.98 19.09
CA THR A 42 1.96 11.66 19.85
C THR A 42 2.51 12.91 19.15
N GLU A 43 2.67 12.86 17.82
CA GLU A 43 3.28 13.93 17.03
C GLU A 43 2.23 14.80 16.30
N GLY A 44 0.98 14.34 16.22
CA GLY A 44 -0.14 15.05 15.60
C GLY A 44 -0.19 14.94 14.08
N ASP A 45 0.76 14.24 13.44
CA ASP A 45 0.77 14.05 11.99
C ASP A 45 1.38 12.70 11.59
N LEU A 46 1.09 12.27 10.37
CA LEU A 46 1.66 11.06 9.77
C LEU A 46 2.98 11.36 9.06
N PRO A 47 3.92 10.41 9.02
CA PRO A 47 5.16 10.57 8.25
C PRO A 47 4.88 10.88 6.77
N GLU A 48 5.69 11.76 6.17
CA GLU A 48 5.52 12.24 4.80
C GLU A 48 5.47 11.10 3.77
N TYR A 49 6.29 10.05 3.93
CA TYR A 49 6.26 8.89 3.05
C TYR A 49 4.90 8.18 3.04
N PHE A 50 4.18 8.18 4.17
CA PHE A 50 2.88 7.52 4.29
C PHE A 50 1.73 8.35 3.69
N LYS A 51 1.92 9.67 3.56
CA LYS A 51 1.00 10.58 2.88
C LYS A 51 1.25 10.65 1.38
N ARG A 52 2.50 10.52 0.97
CA ARG A 52 2.92 10.78 -0.42
C ARG A 52 2.71 9.59 -1.36
N TYR A 53 2.89 8.37 -0.87
CA TYR A 53 2.94 7.17 -1.70
C TYR A 53 1.76 6.22 -1.45
N PRO A 54 1.38 5.39 -2.44
CA PRO A 54 0.48 4.26 -2.21
C PRO A 54 1.00 3.34 -1.11
N VAL A 55 0.09 2.74 -0.35
CA VAL A 55 0.43 1.82 0.74
C VAL A 55 0.02 0.41 0.38
N TYR A 56 0.98 -0.51 0.32
CA TYR A 56 0.78 -1.91 0.05
C TYR A 56 0.80 -2.71 1.37
N TYR A 57 -0.30 -3.37 1.66
CA TYR A 57 -0.41 -4.22 2.86
C TYR A 57 0.23 -5.57 2.58
N ALA A 58 1.52 -5.65 2.83
CA ALA A 58 2.35 -6.81 2.56
C ALA A 58 3.52 -6.88 3.54
N GLY A 59 4.26 -7.96 3.48
CA GLY A 59 5.54 -8.11 4.17
C GLY A 59 6.49 -8.94 3.31
N PRO A 60 7.78 -8.59 3.29
CA PRO A 60 8.76 -9.32 2.51
C PRO A 60 9.06 -10.69 3.10
N ALA A 61 9.19 -11.69 2.22
CA ALA A 61 9.91 -12.90 2.56
C ALA A 61 11.45 -12.64 2.50
N LYS A 62 12.23 -13.57 3.07
CA LYS A 62 13.68 -13.51 2.99
C LYS A 62 14.13 -13.41 1.52
N THR A 63 15.00 -12.46 1.23
CA THR A 63 15.55 -12.26 -0.10
C THR A 63 16.46 -13.44 -0.47
N PRO A 64 16.20 -14.15 -1.60
CA PRO A 64 17.11 -15.14 -2.13
C PRO A 64 18.39 -14.49 -2.63
N GLU A 65 19.48 -15.26 -2.64
CA GLU A 65 20.78 -14.80 -3.14
C GLU A 65 20.67 -14.40 -4.63
N GLY A 66 21.24 -13.25 -4.98
CA GLY A 66 21.23 -12.71 -6.35
C GLY A 66 19.92 -12.03 -6.79
N MET A 67 18.91 -11.93 -5.92
CA MET A 67 17.65 -11.25 -6.23
C MET A 67 17.54 -9.86 -5.56
N ALA A 68 16.79 -8.95 -6.18
CA ALA A 68 16.55 -7.61 -5.64
C ALA A 68 15.73 -7.63 -4.34
N CYS A 69 14.81 -8.62 -4.22
CA CYS A 69 13.98 -8.80 -3.03
C CYS A 69 13.43 -10.23 -2.96
N GLY A 70 12.91 -10.59 -1.80
CA GLY A 70 12.04 -11.75 -1.64
C GLY A 70 10.62 -11.46 -2.14
N SER A 71 9.70 -12.43 -2.01
CA SER A 71 8.30 -12.20 -2.33
C SER A 71 7.67 -11.17 -1.39
N PHE A 72 6.83 -10.29 -1.93
CA PHE A 72 5.98 -9.39 -1.18
C PHE A 72 4.51 -9.84 -1.31
N GLY A 73 4.14 -10.83 -0.52
CA GLY A 73 2.77 -11.35 -0.53
C GLY A 73 1.78 -10.37 0.10
N PRO A 74 0.68 -10.01 -0.61
CA PRO A 74 -0.35 -9.17 -0.04
C PRO A 74 -1.01 -9.86 1.15
N THR A 75 -1.20 -9.11 2.24
CA THR A 75 -1.97 -9.57 3.41
C THR A 75 -3.44 -9.22 3.26
N THR A 76 -4.28 -9.83 4.12
CA THR A 76 -5.72 -9.58 4.12
C THR A 76 -6.01 -8.13 4.56
N ALA A 77 -6.65 -7.37 3.68
CA ALA A 77 -6.88 -5.94 3.84
C ALA A 77 -7.73 -5.60 5.06
N GLY A 78 -8.76 -6.39 5.37
CA GLY A 78 -9.69 -6.14 6.47
C GLY A 78 -9.06 -6.00 7.85
N ARG A 79 -7.83 -6.48 8.04
CA ARG A 79 -7.09 -6.32 9.30
C ARG A 79 -6.69 -4.87 9.57
N MET A 80 -6.55 -4.06 8.53
CA MET A 80 -6.20 -2.64 8.63
C MET A 80 -7.41 -1.70 8.52
N ASP A 81 -8.63 -2.22 8.38
CA ASP A 81 -9.84 -1.41 8.17
C ASP A 81 -10.05 -0.35 9.26
N GLY A 82 -9.75 -0.69 10.53
CA GLY A 82 -9.89 0.22 11.65
C GLY A 82 -8.98 1.46 11.65
N TYR A 83 -7.97 1.49 10.78
CA TYR A 83 -7.05 2.64 10.65
C TYR A 83 -7.42 3.59 9.51
N VAL A 84 -8.23 3.14 8.54
CA VAL A 84 -8.37 3.82 7.25
C VAL A 84 -8.97 5.21 7.38
N ASP A 85 -10.11 5.38 8.07
CA ASP A 85 -10.76 6.70 8.22
C ASP A 85 -9.82 7.69 8.94
N LEU A 86 -9.15 7.23 10.01
CA LEU A 86 -8.19 8.05 10.75
C LEU A 86 -7.01 8.49 9.86
N PHE A 87 -6.38 7.56 9.17
CA PHE A 87 -5.21 7.88 8.36
C PHE A 87 -5.57 8.75 7.14
N GLN A 88 -6.67 8.46 6.47
CA GLN A 88 -7.14 9.27 5.35
C GLN A 88 -7.53 10.68 5.75
N SER A 89 -8.07 10.88 6.96
CA SER A 89 -8.37 12.22 7.48
C SER A 89 -7.12 13.09 7.67
N HIS A 90 -5.93 12.46 7.77
CA HIS A 90 -4.62 13.13 7.82
C HIS A 90 -3.83 13.01 6.50
N GLY A 91 -4.49 12.64 5.41
CA GLY A 91 -3.89 12.54 4.08
C GLY A 91 -3.02 11.30 3.85
N GLY A 92 -2.97 10.37 4.81
CA GLY A 92 -2.19 9.13 4.69
C GLY A 92 -3.00 7.98 4.09
N SER A 93 -2.32 7.00 3.51
CA SER A 93 -2.94 5.77 2.97
C SER A 93 -4.11 6.03 2.00
N MET A 94 -4.01 7.09 1.21
CA MET A 94 -5.06 7.47 0.27
C MET A 94 -5.25 6.44 -0.84
N VAL A 95 -4.17 5.74 -1.21
CA VAL A 95 -4.17 4.63 -2.17
C VAL A 95 -3.70 3.39 -1.45
N MET A 96 -4.58 2.41 -1.33
CA MET A 96 -4.30 1.16 -0.63
C MET A 96 -4.23 -0.01 -1.61
N LEU A 97 -3.21 -0.85 -1.49
CA LEU A 97 -3.06 -2.11 -2.22
C LEU A 97 -3.07 -3.28 -1.24
N ALA A 98 -3.89 -4.29 -1.48
CA ALA A 98 -3.92 -5.51 -0.67
C ALA A 98 -4.74 -6.61 -1.36
N LYS A 99 -5.05 -7.68 -0.63
CA LYS A 99 -6.01 -8.71 -1.06
C LYS A 99 -7.20 -8.79 -0.13
N GLY A 100 -8.33 -9.29 -0.68
CA GLY A 100 -9.56 -9.55 0.09
C GLY A 100 -10.50 -8.35 0.13
N ASN A 101 -11.65 -8.58 0.71
CA ASN A 101 -12.71 -7.58 0.82
C ASN A 101 -12.42 -6.57 1.93
N ARG A 102 -13.03 -5.40 1.79
CA ARG A 102 -13.01 -4.35 2.81
C ARG A 102 -14.40 -4.22 3.46
N SER A 103 -14.44 -3.67 4.67
CA SER A 103 -15.69 -3.32 5.34
C SER A 103 -16.38 -2.12 4.69
N GLN A 104 -17.67 -1.93 4.98
CA GLN A 104 -18.41 -0.75 4.54
C GLN A 104 -17.77 0.55 5.04
N ALA A 105 -17.23 0.55 6.26
CA ALA A 105 -16.53 1.70 6.84
C ALA A 105 -15.36 2.20 5.96
N VAL A 106 -14.64 1.29 5.30
CA VAL A 106 -13.57 1.67 4.36
C VAL A 106 -14.13 2.31 3.10
N THR A 107 -15.22 1.78 2.55
CA THR A 107 -15.90 2.38 1.40
C THR A 107 -16.36 3.80 1.73
N ASP A 108 -16.94 4.00 2.91
CA ASP A 108 -17.40 5.30 3.37
C ASP A 108 -16.23 6.27 3.62
N ALA A 109 -15.13 5.80 4.21
CA ALA A 109 -13.91 6.58 4.37
C ALA A 109 -13.31 7.01 3.02
N CYS A 110 -13.22 6.09 2.06
CA CYS A 110 -12.74 6.41 0.71
C CYS A 110 -13.59 7.49 0.03
N LYS A 111 -14.92 7.38 0.12
CA LYS A 111 -15.86 8.41 -0.41
C LYS A 111 -15.67 9.76 0.29
N LYS A 112 -15.53 9.74 1.62
CA LYS A 112 -15.39 10.94 2.44
C LYS A 112 -14.09 11.69 2.17
N HIS A 113 -12.98 10.96 2.06
CA HIS A 113 -11.64 11.54 1.98
C HIS A 113 -11.04 11.53 0.56
N GLY A 114 -11.68 10.87 -0.41
CA GLY A 114 -11.19 10.73 -1.77
C GLY A 114 -10.10 9.67 -1.93
N GLY A 115 -10.02 8.71 -1.00
CA GLY A 115 -9.13 7.56 -1.09
C GLY A 115 -9.69 6.46 -1.98
N PHE A 116 -8.88 5.42 -2.26
CA PHE A 116 -9.33 4.25 -3.00
C PHE A 116 -8.52 2.99 -2.71
N TYR A 117 -9.10 1.85 -3.04
CA TYR A 117 -8.53 0.54 -2.78
C TYR A 117 -8.29 -0.23 -4.09
N LEU A 118 -7.06 -0.73 -4.22
CA LEU A 118 -6.61 -1.57 -5.31
C LEU A 118 -6.38 -3.00 -4.79
N GLY A 119 -6.98 -3.97 -5.47
CA GLY A 119 -6.72 -5.39 -5.21
C GLY A 119 -5.45 -5.85 -5.90
N SER A 120 -4.62 -6.62 -5.19
CA SER A 120 -3.44 -7.28 -5.73
C SER A 120 -3.60 -8.80 -5.67
N ALA A 121 -3.12 -9.50 -6.69
CA ALA A 121 -3.16 -10.97 -6.73
C ALA A 121 -2.23 -11.56 -5.67
N GLY A 122 -2.76 -12.43 -4.81
CA GLY A 122 -1.99 -13.04 -3.71
C GLY A 122 -1.18 -14.28 -4.12
N GLY A 123 -1.65 -15.03 -5.12
CA GLY A 123 -1.04 -16.30 -5.55
C GLY A 123 0.37 -16.15 -6.14
N PRO A 124 0.59 -15.29 -7.14
CA PRO A 124 1.87 -15.15 -7.81
C PRO A 124 2.83 -14.15 -7.12
N ALA A 125 2.81 -14.03 -5.79
CA ALA A 125 3.60 -13.02 -5.06
C ALA A 125 5.10 -13.05 -5.36
N ALA A 126 5.67 -14.23 -5.58
CA ALA A 126 7.08 -14.37 -5.96
C ALA A 126 7.36 -13.85 -7.37
N LEU A 127 6.48 -14.17 -8.33
CA LEU A 127 6.58 -13.68 -9.71
C LEU A 127 6.37 -12.16 -9.76
N LEU A 128 5.37 -11.64 -9.02
CA LEU A 128 5.14 -10.20 -8.93
C LEU A 128 6.36 -9.46 -8.37
N ALA A 129 7.03 -10.03 -7.37
CA ALA A 129 8.25 -9.45 -6.83
C ALA A 129 9.37 -9.45 -7.87
N GLN A 130 9.61 -10.59 -8.52
CA GLN A 130 10.67 -10.74 -9.52
C GLN A 130 10.46 -9.84 -10.75
N ASP A 131 9.23 -9.79 -11.25
CA ASP A 131 8.93 -9.12 -12.52
C ASP A 131 8.72 -7.61 -12.35
N HIS A 132 8.28 -7.16 -11.17
CA HIS A 132 7.82 -5.78 -10.97
C HIS A 132 8.56 -4.99 -9.91
N ILE A 133 9.22 -5.62 -8.90
CA ILE A 133 9.95 -4.90 -7.85
C ILE A 133 11.42 -4.76 -8.25
N ARG A 134 11.92 -3.52 -8.29
CA ARG A 134 13.29 -3.18 -8.69
C ARG A 134 14.22 -2.93 -7.52
N SER A 135 13.69 -2.44 -6.41
CA SER A 135 14.46 -2.20 -5.19
C SER A 135 13.59 -2.26 -3.94
N GLN A 136 14.21 -2.51 -2.81
CA GLN A 136 13.58 -2.44 -1.49
C GLN A 136 14.52 -1.80 -0.47
N GLU A 137 13.98 -1.03 0.44
CA GLU A 137 14.69 -0.49 1.60
C GLU A 137 13.75 -0.37 2.81
N VAL A 138 14.29 -0.53 4.01
CA VAL A 138 13.55 -0.26 5.26
C VAL A 138 13.60 1.24 5.52
N VAL A 139 12.44 1.86 5.76
CA VAL A 139 12.34 3.31 6.04
C VAL A 139 11.94 3.62 7.48
N ALA A 140 11.32 2.65 8.18
CA ALA A 140 11.00 2.81 9.60
C ALA A 140 10.86 1.45 10.29
N PHE A 141 11.12 1.41 11.59
CA PHE A 141 10.96 0.25 12.48
C PHE A 141 11.73 -1.00 12.04
N PRO A 142 13.05 -0.90 11.75
CA PRO A 142 13.85 -2.03 11.24
C PRO A 142 13.84 -3.25 12.19
N GLU A 143 13.65 -3.03 13.49
CA GLU A 143 13.55 -4.07 14.51
C GLU A 143 12.34 -5.00 14.31
N LEU A 144 11.33 -4.57 13.56
CA LEU A 144 10.12 -5.35 13.29
C LEU A 144 10.29 -6.34 12.12
N GLY A 145 11.43 -6.34 11.44
CA GLY A 145 11.71 -7.26 10.34
C GLY A 145 10.67 -7.17 9.22
N MET A 146 9.93 -8.24 8.97
CA MET A 146 8.89 -8.25 7.92
C MET A 146 7.68 -7.34 8.23
N GLU A 147 7.52 -6.92 9.47
CA GLU A 147 6.50 -5.96 9.92
C GLU A 147 7.01 -4.50 9.93
N ALA A 148 8.27 -4.26 9.55
CA ALA A 148 8.82 -2.94 9.35
C ALA A 148 8.06 -2.18 8.24
N VAL A 149 8.27 -0.88 8.17
CA VAL A 149 7.86 -0.10 7.00
C VAL A 149 8.95 -0.18 5.95
N TRP A 150 8.59 -0.67 4.78
CA TRP A 150 9.47 -0.78 3.63
C TRP A 150 9.08 0.22 2.54
N LYS A 151 10.05 0.64 1.78
CA LYS A 151 9.85 1.36 0.52
C LYS A 151 10.34 0.48 -0.62
N ILE A 152 9.48 0.26 -1.61
CA ILE A 152 9.81 -0.48 -2.82
C ILE A 152 9.65 0.41 -4.04
N THR A 153 10.51 0.20 -5.03
CA THR A 153 10.34 0.78 -6.36
C THR A 153 9.79 -0.30 -7.28
N VAL A 154 8.71 0.03 -7.98
CA VAL A 154 8.03 -0.92 -8.87
C VAL A 154 7.89 -0.38 -10.28
N GLU A 155 7.85 -1.31 -11.24
CA GLU A 155 7.53 -1.06 -12.64
C GLU A 155 6.36 -1.95 -13.04
N ASN A 156 5.31 -1.32 -13.59
CA ASN A 156 4.12 -2.01 -14.11
C ASN A 156 3.48 -3.01 -13.12
N PHE A 157 3.44 -2.67 -11.83
CA PHE A 157 2.87 -3.55 -10.81
C PHE A 157 1.35 -3.67 -11.03
N PRO A 158 0.83 -4.88 -11.33
CA PRO A 158 -0.58 -5.05 -11.68
C PRO A 158 -1.48 -4.96 -10.44
N ALA A 159 -2.52 -4.15 -10.54
CA ALA A 159 -3.53 -3.99 -9.50
C ALA A 159 -4.91 -3.69 -10.10
N PHE A 160 -5.96 -4.03 -9.39
CA PHE A 160 -7.35 -3.83 -9.82
C PHE A 160 -8.05 -2.80 -8.94
N ILE A 161 -8.73 -1.82 -9.53
CA ILE A 161 -9.56 -0.88 -8.77
C ILE A 161 -10.78 -1.64 -8.23
N LEU A 162 -10.94 -1.63 -6.91
CA LEU A 162 -12.05 -2.30 -6.21
C LEU A 162 -12.97 -1.31 -5.48
N ILE A 163 -12.41 -0.22 -4.95
CA ILE A 163 -13.15 0.87 -4.30
C ILE A 163 -12.56 2.19 -4.78
N ASP A 164 -13.42 3.10 -5.20
CA ASP A 164 -13.09 4.46 -5.63
C ASP A 164 -14.15 5.48 -5.17
#